data_d76681258848817a45b489589e06e379
#
_entry.id   d76681258848817a45b489589e06e379
#
_cell.length_a   1.000
_cell.length_b   1.000
_cell.length_c   1.000
_cell.angle_alpha   90.00
_cell.angle_beta   90.00
_cell.angle_gamma   90.00
#
_symmetry.space_group_name_H-M   'P 1'
#
loop_
_entity.id
_entity.type
_entity.pdbx_description
1 polymer ?
#
loop_
_entity_poly.entity_id
_entity_poly.type
_entity_poly.pdbx_seq_one_letter_code
_entity_poly.pdbx_strand_id
1 'polypeptide(L)'
;MEDLFLPGIALTILIGIAYITGRLADGAHERALRRDEALLPHQYLDSGDAVPDDITLHDSKLVTGKVVIAEDRFRNLLARLRIFVGGRLAAHEATVTRAKREAILRLRTNAKGASHIIGLRFDSAELGRGMIEVIVSGTALYTDHRPTGGRPSALPDDGVNISHRNLLAEFASGSIAFLLICWGIYTASGLAVEWAANSISVQEEVAIWSELEPGLIAEHREDYERSLPERYLLDLVNSIPKEAIGPAKDYDFDVLIIPDDSPNAAALPGGLMLVHTGMLELVDTENELLSILGHEIGHYNGRDHLEGIGREVVGVALSAMMFQTDAVLTTWAASWPKLLADRDYSRSQELDADDWSLRILMAKYGHVAEASTTFAKLGQLQGDRSLLDYLSTHPHPRDRVERLEDMAREQGLPIGEPVDLQIAFENFLLRTGEIPASALEDRHQFNLTNTGH
;
A
#
# COMPACT_ATOMS: atom_id res chain seq x y z
N MET A 1 -9.42 11.12 4.89
CA MET A 1 -8.75 12.08 3.98
C MET A 1 -7.43 12.59 4.55
N GLU A 2 -7.30 12.73 5.88
CA GLU A 2 -6.05 13.19 6.51
C GLU A 2 -4.94 12.14 6.42
N ASP A 3 -5.25 10.85 6.51
CA ASP A 3 -4.29 9.75 6.50
C ASP A 3 -3.62 9.51 5.14
N LEU A 4 -4.26 9.94 4.04
CA LEU A 4 -3.65 9.91 2.69
C LEU A 4 -2.82 11.16 2.38
N PHE A 5 -3.06 12.27 3.09
CA PHE A 5 -2.40 13.55 2.80
C PHE A 5 -0.92 13.50 3.18
N LEU A 6 -0.59 12.93 4.35
CA LEU A 6 0.78 12.82 4.85
C LEU A 6 1.66 11.86 4.01
N PRO A 7 1.23 10.62 3.70
CA PRO A 7 1.98 9.75 2.79
C PRO A 7 2.10 10.31 1.37
N GLY A 8 1.06 10.95 0.85
CA GLY A 8 1.07 11.61 -0.46
C GLY A 8 2.06 12.78 -0.52
N ILE A 9 2.13 13.60 0.51
CA ILE A 9 3.11 14.69 0.65
C ILE A 9 4.53 14.11 0.76
N ALA A 10 4.75 13.10 1.60
CA ALA A 10 6.05 12.47 1.78
C ALA A 10 6.54 11.84 0.46
N LEU A 11 5.68 11.15 -0.27
CA LEU A 11 5.98 10.59 -1.58
C LEU A 11 6.31 11.69 -2.60
N THR A 12 5.55 12.78 -2.63
CA THR A 12 5.81 13.92 -3.52
C THR A 12 7.16 14.57 -3.21
N ILE A 13 7.52 14.71 -1.92
CA ILE A 13 8.83 15.23 -1.49
C ILE A 13 9.95 14.27 -1.92
N LEU A 14 9.81 12.97 -1.70
CA LEU A 14 10.80 11.95 -2.12
C LEU A 14 10.99 11.96 -3.63
N ILE A 15 9.92 12.05 -4.41
CA ILE A 15 9.95 12.20 -5.87
C ILE A 15 10.68 13.49 -6.26
N GLY A 16 10.40 14.60 -5.59
CA GLY A 16 11.08 15.87 -5.81
C GLY A 16 12.59 15.80 -5.51
N ILE A 17 12.97 15.18 -4.40
CA ILE A 17 14.37 14.96 -4.03
C ILE A 17 15.07 14.08 -5.07
N ALA A 18 14.47 12.94 -5.45
CA ALA A 18 15.02 12.03 -6.46
C ALA A 18 15.20 12.74 -7.82
N TYR A 19 14.24 13.56 -8.24
CA TYR A 19 14.33 14.36 -9.45
C TYR A 19 15.45 15.40 -9.38
N ILE A 20 15.56 16.16 -8.29
CA ILE A 20 16.59 17.19 -8.10
C ILE A 20 17.99 16.55 -8.07
N THR A 21 18.16 15.46 -7.31
CA THR A 21 19.45 14.76 -7.22
C THR A 21 19.87 14.17 -8.56
N GLY A 22 18.95 13.55 -9.30
CA GLY A 22 19.21 13.07 -10.66
C GLY A 22 19.65 14.20 -11.61
N ARG A 23 19.01 15.36 -11.54
CA ARG A 23 19.36 16.54 -12.37
C ARG A 23 20.72 17.13 -12.02
N LEU A 24 21.06 17.19 -10.73
CA LEU A 24 22.38 17.67 -10.29
C LEU A 24 23.49 16.73 -10.76
N ALA A 25 23.27 15.43 -10.67
CA ALA A 25 24.19 14.40 -11.16
C ALA A 25 24.38 14.50 -12.69
N ASP A 26 23.29 14.63 -13.45
CA ASP A 26 23.33 14.83 -14.90
C ASP A 26 24.10 16.09 -15.29
N GLY A 27 23.84 17.21 -14.61
CA GLY A 27 24.54 18.47 -14.86
C GLY A 27 26.04 18.42 -14.50
N ALA A 28 26.40 17.66 -13.46
CA ALA A 28 27.81 17.45 -13.10
C ALA A 28 28.53 16.59 -14.15
N HIS A 29 27.88 15.53 -14.60
CA HIS A 29 28.41 14.63 -15.64
C HIS A 29 28.57 15.34 -16.98
N GLU A 30 27.61 16.16 -17.41
CA GLU A 30 27.71 16.97 -18.64
C GLU A 30 28.87 17.96 -18.60
N ARG A 31 29.08 18.61 -17.43
CA ARG A 31 30.26 19.51 -17.26
C ARG A 31 31.58 18.76 -17.33
N ALA A 32 31.66 17.55 -16.79
CA ALA A 32 32.82 16.70 -16.87
C ALA A 32 33.10 16.29 -18.32
N LEU A 33 32.10 15.85 -19.07
CA LEU A 33 32.18 15.49 -20.48
C LEU A 33 32.71 16.65 -21.32
N ARG A 34 32.15 17.86 -21.19
CA ARG A 34 32.62 19.06 -21.92
C ARG A 34 34.06 19.41 -21.59
N ARG A 35 34.48 19.24 -20.33
CA ARG A 35 35.88 19.47 -19.93
C ARG A 35 36.82 18.46 -20.56
N ASP A 36 36.43 17.17 -20.57
CA ASP A 36 37.27 16.11 -21.14
C ASP A 36 37.34 16.22 -22.68
N GLU A 37 36.24 16.60 -23.34
CA GLU A 37 36.24 16.93 -24.79
C GLU A 37 37.20 18.06 -25.12
N ALA A 38 37.25 19.11 -24.30
CA ALA A 38 38.14 20.27 -24.52
C ALA A 38 39.64 19.93 -24.31
N LEU A 39 39.94 18.88 -23.56
CA LEU A 39 41.33 18.44 -23.31
C LEU A 39 41.88 17.51 -24.39
N LEU A 40 41.02 16.96 -25.25
CA LEU A 40 41.47 16.07 -26.33
C LEU A 40 42.00 16.88 -27.52
N PRO A 41 43.14 16.45 -28.15
CA PRO A 41 43.64 17.06 -29.33
C PRO A 41 42.64 17.00 -30.48
N HIS A 42 42.68 17.95 -31.39
CA HIS A 42 41.84 17.93 -32.59
C HIS A 42 42.14 16.68 -33.43
N GLN A 43 41.15 15.87 -33.61
CA GLN A 43 41.14 14.69 -34.48
C GLN A 43 39.97 14.84 -35.47
N TYR A 44 40.24 14.57 -36.74
CA TYR A 44 39.19 14.56 -37.74
C TYR A 44 38.38 13.27 -37.65
N LEU A 45 37.07 13.39 -37.59
CA LEU A 45 36.15 12.25 -37.48
C LEU A 45 35.30 12.17 -38.75
N ASP A 46 35.30 11.01 -39.42
CA ASP A 46 34.51 10.81 -40.61
C ASP A 46 33.81 9.45 -40.57
N SER A 47 32.60 9.41 -41.06
CA SER A 47 31.82 8.16 -41.26
C SER A 47 32.18 7.45 -42.56
N GLY A 48 32.83 8.11 -43.48
CA GLY A 48 33.35 7.52 -44.73
C GLY A 48 34.57 6.64 -44.48
N ASP A 49 34.74 5.63 -45.33
CA ASP A 49 35.85 4.65 -45.25
C ASP A 49 37.07 5.11 -46.07
N ALA A 50 37.02 6.24 -46.79
CA ALA A 50 38.10 6.69 -47.65
C ALA A 50 39.21 7.36 -46.85
N VAL A 51 40.44 6.95 -47.07
CA VAL A 51 41.64 7.66 -46.60
C VAL A 51 41.80 8.92 -47.40
N PRO A 52 41.95 10.13 -46.79
CA PRO A 52 42.19 11.35 -47.54
C PRO A 52 43.47 11.26 -48.38
N ASP A 53 43.41 11.75 -49.64
CA ASP A 53 44.52 11.62 -50.60
C ASP A 53 45.75 12.46 -50.27
N ASP A 54 45.61 13.42 -49.37
CA ASP A 54 46.62 14.43 -48.98
C ASP A 54 47.46 14.02 -47.75
N ILE A 55 47.24 12.80 -47.21
CA ILE A 55 47.93 12.36 -45.99
C ILE A 55 48.87 11.17 -46.27
N THR A 56 50.04 11.19 -45.65
CA THR A 56 50.97 10.04 -45.64
C THR A 56 50.65 9.18 -44.41
N LEU A 57 50.14 8.01 -44.63
CA LEU A 57 49.73 7.07 -43.56
C LEU A 57 50.97 6.30 -43.07
N HIS A 58 51.23 6.36 -41.74
CA HIS A 58 52.27 5.56 -41.08
C HIS A 58 51.75 4.31 -40.43
N ASP A 59 50.57 4.39 -39.81
CA ASP A 59 49.95 3.28 -39.14
C ASP A 59 48.43 3.47 -39.10
N SER A 60 47.73 2.36 -38.98
CA SER A 60 46.26 2.35 -38.79
C SER A 60 45.83 1.32 -37.76
N LYS A 61 44.88 1.67 -36.93
CA LYS A 61 44.41 0.80 -35.86
C LYS A 61 42.92 0.87 -35.73
N LEU A 62 42.23 -0.27 -35.59
CA LEU A 62 40.85 -0.30 -35.19
C LEU A 62 40.73 0.14 -33.72
N VAL A 63 39.89 1.12 -33.49
CA VAL A 63 39.61 1.67 -32.16
C VAL A 63 38.15 1.61 -31.87
N THR A 64 37.84 1.42 -30.61
CA THR A 64 36.44 1.33 -30.13
C THR A 64 36.27 2.19 -28.90
N GLY A 65 35.08 2.76 -28.76
CA GLY A 65 34.60 3.39 -27.53
C GLY A 65 33.29 2.75 -27.11
N LYS A 66 33.22 2.30 -25.89
CA LYS A 66 32.05 1.56 -25.36
C LYS A 66 31.53 2.26 -24.11
N VAL A 67 30.23 2.45 -24.02
CA VAL A 67 29.54 3.05 -22.89
C VAL A 67 28.29 2.25 -22.59
N VAL A 68 28.03 1.98 -21.31
CA VAL A 68 26.75 1.46 -20.81
C VAL A 68 26.14 2.54 -19.93
N ILE A 69 24.96 2.98 -20.27
CA ILE A 69 24.18 3.96 -19.49
C ILE A 69 22.91 3.30 -18.98
N ALA A 70 22.69 3.40 -17.68
CA ALA A 70 21.42 3.02 -17.08
C ALA A 70 20.44 4.21 -17.17
N GLU A 71 19.23 3.96 -17.64
CA GLU A 71 18.17 4.96 -17.55
C GLU A 71 17.72 5.13 -16.11
N ASP A 72 17.43 6.36 -15.72
CA ASP A 72 16.83 6.70 -14.42
C ASP A 72 15.45 6.04 -14.33
N ARG A 73 15.27 5.16 -13.33
CA ARG A 73 14.03 4.40 -13.11
C ARG A 73 12.82 5.31 -13.00
N PHE A 74 12.98 6.47 -12.40
CA PHE A 74 11.93 7.45 -12.24
C PHE A 74 11.54 8.10 -13.59
N ARG A 75 12.52 8.44 -14.41
CA ARG A 75 12.28 8.94 -15.78
C ARG A 75 11.57 7.90 -16.65
N ASN A 76 11.92 6.63 -16.48
CA ASN A 76 11.25 5.53 -17.18
C ASN A 76 9.80 5.36 -16.73
N LEU A 77 9.50 5.50 -15.44
CA LEU A 77 8.13 5.49 -14.94
C LEU A 77 7.32 6.65 -15.54
N LEU A 78 7.85 7.87 -15.50
CA LEU A 78 7.19 9.03 -16.10
C LEU A 78 7.04 8.90 -17.62
N ALA A 79 8.04 8.33 -18.32
CA ALA A 79 7.96 8.07 -19.76
C ALA A 79 6.87 7.04 -20.10
N ARG A 80 6.74 5.98 -19.32
CA ARG A 80 5.65 4.98 -19.47
C ARG A 80 4.28 5.59 -19.23
N LEU A 81 4.12 6.40 -18.19
CA LEU A 81 2.88 7.13 -17.94
C LEU A 81 2.55 8.10 -19.10
N ARG A 82 3.57 8.73 -19.68
CA ARG A 82 3.37 9.63 -20.83
C ARG A 82 2.97 8.88 -22.12
N ILE A 83 3.31 7.60 -22.27
CA ILE A 83 2.87 6.77 -23.40
C ILE A 83 1.32 6.65 -23.39
N PHE A 84 0.69 6.54 -22.21
CA PHE A 84 -0.77 6.52 -22.09
C PHE A 84 -1.44 7.83 -22.52
N VAL A 85 -0.75 8.96 -22.31
CA VAL A 85 -1.28 10.31 -22.67
C VAL A 85 -0.90 10.72 -24.09
N GLY A 86 0.07 10.01 -24.73
CA GLY A 86 0.63 10.35 -26.03
C GLY A 86 1.69 11.45 -25.96
N GLY A 87 2.71 11.38 -26.80
CA GLY A 87 3.75 12.40 -26.90
C GLY A 87 5.14 11.84 -27.22
N ARG A 88 6.11 12.72 -27.60
CA ARG A 88 7.50 12.34 -27.91
C ARG A 88 8.26 11.96 -26.64
N LEU A 89 9.04 10.87 -26.70
CA LEU A 89 9.91 10.37 -25.62
C LEU A 89 11.26 11.12 -25.58
N ALA A 90 11.23 12.43 -25.48
CA ALA A 90 12.43 13.27 -25.54
C ALA A 90 13.46 13.00 -24.42
N ALA A 91 13.05 12.37 -23.31
CA ALA A 91 13.98 11.96 -22.25
C ALA A 91 14.89 10.82 -22.71
N HIS A 92 14.37 9.89 -23.49
CA HIS A 92 15.12 8.78 -24.07
C HIS A 92 16.14 9.27 -25.12
N GLU A 93 15.72 10.18 -26.02
CA GLU A 93 16.60 10.80 -27.02
C GLU A 93 17.81 11.50 -26.39
N ALA A 94 17.61 12.23 -25.29
CA ALA A 94 18.70 12.91 -24.58
C ALA A 94 19.73 11.93 -23.96
N THR A 95 19.26 10.79 -23.43
CA THR A 95 20.12 9.76 -22.84
C THR A 95 20.96 9.07 -23.91
N VAL A 96 20.36 8.71 -25.05
CA VAL A 96 21.06 8.10 -26.18
C VAL A 96 22.09 9.07 -26.78
N THR A 97 21.74 10.35 -26.94
CA THR A 97 22.69 11.38 -27.45
C THR A 97 23.89 11.53 -26.53
N ARG A 98 23.66 11.56 -25.21
CA ARG A 98 24.76 11.61 -24.22
C ARG A 98 25.64 10.37 -24.29
N ALA A 99 25.04 9.18 -24.42
CA ALA A 99 25.76 7.92 -24.57
C ALA A 99 26.68 7.94 -25.81
N LYS A 100 26.17 8.42 -26.95
CA LYS A 100 26.94 8.56 -28.18
C LYS A 100 28.12 9.50 -28.01
N ARG A 101 27.94 10.65 -27.38
CA ARG A 101 29.04 11.62 -27.11
C ARG A 101 30.11 10.99 -26.23
N GLU A 102 29.73 10.33 -25.14
CA GLU A 102 30.70 9.68 -24.25
C GLU A 102 31.43 8.50 -24.94
N ALA A 103 30.76 7.74 -25.78
CA ALA A 103 31.39 6.68 -26.57
C ALA A 103 32.43 7.24 -27.56
N ILE A 104 32.12 8.36 -28.23
CA ILE A 104 33.09 9.06 -29.10
C ILE A 104 34.28 9.57 -28.29
N LEU A 105 34.06 10.13 -27.10
CA LEU A 105 35.14 10.61 -26.23
C LEU A 105 36.09 9.47 -25.87
N ARG A 106 35.56 8.30 -25.51
CA ARG A 106 36.36 7.09 -25.21
C ARG A 106 37.09 6.58 -26.45
N LEU A 107 36.43 6.57 -27.62
CA LEU A 107 37.05 6.23 -28.89
C LEU A 107 38.27 7.14 -29.18
N ARG A 108 38.08 8.46 -29.06
CA ARG A 108 39.17 9.47 -29.29
C ARG A 108 40.31 9.30 -28.29
N THR A 109 39.97 8.97 -27.03
CA THR A 109 41.00 8.70 -26.00
C THR A 109 41.81 7.45 -26.35
N ASN A 110 41.16 6.40 -26.87
CA ASN A 110 41.82 5.16 -27.32
C ASN A 110 42.62 5.35 -28.62
N ALA A 111 42.25 6.35 -29.41
CA ALA A 111 42.97 6.76 -30.64
C ALA A 111 44.01 7.86 -30.37
N LYS A 112 44.56 7.93 -29.15
CA LYS A 112 45.55 8.99 -28.80
C LYS A 112 46.72 9.00 -29.77
N GLY A 113 47.01 10.17 -30.35
CA GLY A 113 48.07 10.36 -31.33
C GLY A 113 47.64 10.23 -32.80
N ALA A 114 46.47 9.70 -33.07
CA ALA A 114 45.92 9.67 -34.42
C ALA A 114 45.49 11.08 -34.87
N SER A 115 45.65 11.38 -36.15
CA SER A 115 45.20 12.62 -36.79
C SER A 115 43.74 12.50 -37.29
N HIS A 116 43.36 11.34 -37.79
CA HIS A 116 42.04 11.04 -38.37
C HIS A 116 41.49 9.77 -37.79
N ILE A 117 40.16 9.70 -37.70
CA ILE A 117 39.42 8.47 -37.41
C ILE A 117 38.32 8.38 -38.47
N ILE A 118 38.42 7.35 -39.32
CA ILE A 118 37.48 7.12 -40.43
C ILE A 118 36.63 5.91 -40.22
N GLY A 119 35.56 5.73 -41.01
CA GLY A 119 34.69 4.59 -40.98
C GLY A 119 33.91 4.46 -39.64
N LEU A 120 33.48 5.59 -39.09
CA LEU A 120 32.76 5.61 -37.83
C LEU A 120 31.45 4.86 -37.96
N ARG A 121 31.25 3.82 -37.10
CA ARG A 121 30.03 3.04 -36.98
C ARG A 121 29.53 3.06 -35.55
N PHE A 122 28.21 3.18 -35.41
CA PHE A 122 27.52 3.18 -34.12
C PHE A 122 26.64 1.97 -34.04
N ASP A 123 26.84 1.17 -33.01
CA ASP A 123 25.97 0.06 -32.63
C ASP A 123 25.37 0.37 -31.28
N SER A 124 24.09 0.03 -31.09
CA SER A 124 23.43 0.18 -29.80
C SER A 124 22.62 -1.08 -29.50
N ALA A 125 22.72 -1.56 -28.27
CA ALA A 125 21.98 -2.72 -27.78
C ALA A 125 21.31 -2.39 -26.44
N GLU A 126 20.11 -2.88 -26.23
CA GLU A 126 19.43 -2.85 -24.95
C GLU A 126 19.81 -4.09 -24.15
N LEU A 127 20.46 -3.89 -22.99
CA LEU A 127 20.92 -4.97 -22.11
C LEU A 127 19.86 -5.42 -21.10
N GLY A 128 18.61 -4.93 -21.22
CA GLY A 128 17.51 -5.17 -20.30
C GLY A 128 17.52 -4.23 -19.10
N ARG A 129 16.37 -4.16 -18.39
CA ARG A 129 16.16 -3.29 -17.22
C ARG A 129 16.45 -1.78 -17.45
N GLY A 130 16.30 -1.30 -18.71
CA GLY A 130 16.54 0.10 -19.05
C GLY A 130 18.03 0.47 -19.10
N MET A 131 18.92 -0.47 -19.42
CA MET A 131 20.32 -0.22 -19.70
C MET A 131 20.55 -0.26 -21.21
N ILE A 132 21.22 0.79 -21.74
CA ILE A 132 21.57 0.90 -23.14
C ILE A 132 23.08 0.86 -23.25
N GLU A 133 23.60 -0.04 -24.07
CA GLU A 133 24.98 -0.08 -24.49
C GLU A 133 25.12 0.65 -25.82
N VAL A 134 26.08 1.56 -25.91
CA VAL A 134 26.46 2.22 -27.15
C VAL A 134 27.93 1.91 -27.41
N ILE A 135 28.21 1.34 -28.58
CA ILE A 135 29.55 1.06 -29.05
C ILE A 135 29.78 1.93 -30.29
N VAL A 136 30.90 2.62 -30.33
CA VAL A 136 31.38 3.30 -31.53
C VAL A 136 32.70 2.64 -31.94
N SER A 137 32.86 2.33 -33.21
CA SER A 137 34.09 1.78 -33.80
C SER A 137 34.54 2.63 -34.97
N GLY A 138 35.82 2.62 -35.24
CA GLY A 138 36.40 3.33 -36.36
C GLY A 138 37.88 2.99 -36.52
N THR A 139 38.49 3.38 -37.65
CA THR A 139 39.89 3.16 -37.93
C THR A 139 40.68 4.47 -37.67
N ALA A 140 41.56 4.45 -36.69
CA ALA A 140 42.43 5.53 -36.35
C ALA A 140 43.64 5.54 -37.33
N LEU A 141 43.93 6.68 -37.94
CA LEU A 141 45.05 6.89 -38.88
C LEU A 141 46.11 7.76 -38.22
N TYR A 142 47.33 7.28 -38.23
CA TYR A 142 48.50 7.97 -37.68
C TYR A 142 49.33 8.52 -38.83
N THR A 143 49.44 9.85 -38.87
CA THR A 143 50.10 10.60 -39.97
C THR A 143 51.03 11.67 -39.40
N ASP A 144 52.04 12.12 -40.21
CA ASP A 144 52.92 13.18 -39.81
C ASP A 144 52.25 14.57 -39.78
N HIS A 145 51.17 14.72 -40.49
CA HIS A 145 50.41 15.98 -40.55
C HIS A 145 49.32 16.05 -39.50
N ARG A 146 49.42 17.02 -38.62
CA ARG A 146 48.24 17.44 -37.83
C ARG A 146 47.28 18.16 -38.76
N PRO A 147 45.97 17.85 -38.74
CA PRO A 147 45.00 18.53 -39.58
C PRO A 147 45.02 20.03 -39.28
N THR A 148 45.52 20.81 -40.23
CA THR A 148 45.44 22.27 -40.19
C THR A 148 44.14 22.68 -40.88
N GLY A 149 43.10 22.97 -40.09
CA GLY A 149 42.01 23.79 -40.58
C GLY A 149 40.84 23.10 -41.29
N GLY A 150 40.34 21.97 -40.80
CA GLY A 150 38.95 21.57 -41.05
C GLY A 150 38.15 21.76 -39.77
N ARG A 151 37.01 22.41 -39.82
CA ARG A 151 36.04 22.24 -38.70
C ARG A 151 35.82 20.74 -38.55
N PRO A 152 36.01 20.14 -37.35
CA PRO A 152 35.54 18.79 -37.12
C PRO A 152 34.12 18.74 -37.62
N SER A 153 33.71 17.67 -38.34
CA SER A 153 32.30 17.49 -38.70
C SER A 153 31.53 17.59 -37.41
N ALA A 154 30.85 18.70 -37.26
CA ALA A 154 30.24 19.02 -35.97
C ALA A 154 29.29 17.91 -35.65
N LEU A 155 29.47 17.26 -34.50
CA LEU A 155 28.35 16.67 -33.81
C LEU A 155 27.17 17.64 -33.96
N PRO A 156 25.97 17.20 -34.31
CA PRO A 156 24.85 18.10 -34.51
C PRO A 156 24.81 19.11 -33.39
N ASP A 157 24.80 20.39 -33.78
CA ASP A 157 24.84 21.49 -32.82
C ASP A 157 23.77 21.25 -31.76
N ASP A 158 24.15 21.31 -30.49
CA ASP A 158 23.23 21.10 -29.35
C ASP A 158 21.94 21.96 -29.44
N GLY A 159 21.96 22.98 -30.31
CA GLY A 159 20.88 23.93 -30.56
C GLY A 159 19.80 23.50 -31.56
N VAL A 160 19.98 22.42 -32.33
CA VAL A 160 19.06 22.11 -33.45
C VAL A 160 17.78 21.40 -33.00
N ASN A 161 17.72 20.86 -31.81
CA ASN A 161 16.54 20.13 -31.29
C ASN A 161 16.15 20.42 -29.84
N ILE A 162 16.61 21.50 -29.25
CA ILE A 162 16.21 21.88 -27.89
C ILE A 162 15.16 22.97 -27.97
N SER A 163 13.85 22.59 -27.89
CA SER A 163 12.82 23.54 -27.47
C SER A 163 13.24 24.13 -26.13
N HIS A 164 13.17 25.46 -25.96
CA HIS A 164 13.38 26.13 -24.68
C HIS A 164 12.37 25.56 -23.64
N ARG A 165 12.83 24.63 -22.81
CA ARG A 165 12.00 23.92 -21.85
C ARG A 165 11.96 24.68 -20.55
N ASN A 166 10.78 25.07 -20.14
CA ASN A 166 10.52 25.48 -18.76
C ASN A 166 10.48 24.22 -17.90
N LEU A 167 11.64 23.81 -17.36
CA LEU A 167 11.82 22.60 -16.56
C LEU A 167 10.89 22.53 -15.36
N LEU A 168 10.59 23.69 -14.75
CA LEU A 168 9.66 23.76 -13.63
C LEU A 168 8.22 23.44 -14.09
N ALA A 169 7.82 23.95 -15.25
CA ALA A 169 6.49 23.68 -15.81
C ALA A 169 6.35 22.21 -16.24
N GLU A 170 7.39 21.61 -16.82
CA GLU A 170 7.39 20.18 -17.17
C GLU A 170 7.34 19.28 -15.93
N PHE A 171 8.12 19.60 -14.89
CA PHE A 171 8.07 18.89 -13.63
C PHE A 171 6.70 19.02 -12.95
N ALA A 172 6.18 20.25 -12.85
CA ALA A 172 4.89 20.50 -12.23
C ALA A 172 3.75 19.77 -12.98
N SER A 173 3.71 19.87 -14.32
CA SER A 173 2.70 19.18 -15.13
C SER A 173 2.80 17.66 -15.06
N GLY A 174 4.01 17.10 -15.05
CA GLY A 174 4.25 15.67 -14.89
C GLY A 174 3.85 15.17 -13.50
N SER A 175 4.16 15.93 -12.45
CA SER A 175 3.77 15.60 -11.08
C SER A 175 2.26 15.66 -10.88
N ILE A 176 1.59 16.69 -11.42
CA ILE A 176 0.13 16.81 -11.38
C ILE A 176 -0.52 15.64 -12.13
N ALA A 177 -0.06 15.31 -13.34
CA ALA A 177 -0.58 14.19 -14.09
C ALA A 177 -0.40 12.86 -13.34
N PHE A 178 0.77 12.64 -12.74
CA PHE A 178 1.04 11.46 -11.91
C PHE A 178 0.09 11.36 -10.71
N LEU A 179 -0.08 12.45 -9.97
CA LEU A 179 -1.00 12.49 -8.82
C LEU A 179 -2.45 12.25 -9.23
N LEU A 180 -2.89 12.82 -10.38
CA LEU A 180 -4.23 12.58 -10.92
C LEU A 180 -4.43 11.12 -11.34
N ILE A 181 -3.42 10.49 -11.93
CA ILE A 181 -3.47 9.07 -12.29
C ILE A 181 -3.53 8.20 -11.03
N CYS A 182 -2.68 8.45 -10.04
CA CYS A 182 -2.70 7.74 -8.77
C CYS A 182 -4.04 7.89 -8.04
N TRP A 183 -4.58 9.11 -8.01
CA TRP A 183 -5.90 9.38 -7.46
C TRP A 183 -7.00 8.66 -8.24
N GLY A 184 -6.94 8.68 -9.57
CA GLY A 184 -7.90 7.97 -10.43
C GLY A 184 -7.85 6.45 -10.24
N ILE A 185 -6.66 5.86 -10.13
CA ILE A 185 -6.48 4.43 -9.83
C ILE A 185 -7.04 4.12 -8.43
N TYR A 186 -6.71 4.94 -7.43
CA TYR A 186 -7.19 4.77 -6.06
C TYR A 186 -8.73 4.81 -5.98
N THR A 187 -9.36 5.81 -6.59
CA THR A 187 -10.83 5.92 -6.60
C THR A 187 -11.49 4.81 -7.40
N ALA A 188 -10.96 4.46 -8.56
CA ALA A 188 -11.48 3.37 -9.38
C ALA A 188 -11.33 2.00 -8.68
N SER A 189 -10.20 1.77 -7.98
CA SER A 189 -9.99 0.55 -7.20
C SER A 189 -10.96 0.46 -6.02
N GLY A 190 -11.23 1.58 -5.32
CA GLY A 190 -12.22 1.62 -4.25
C GLY A 190 -13.61 1.22 -4.73
N LEU A 191 -14.07 1.82 -5.83
CA LEU A 191 -15.36 1.46 -6.44
C LEU A 191 -15.43 0.01 -6.92
N ALA A 192 -14.32 -0.51 -7.47
CA ALA A 192 -14.25 -1.90 -7.92
C ALA A 192 -14.29 -2.87 -6.74
N VAL A 193 -13.62 -2.55 -5.63
CA VAL A 193 -13.63 -3.35 -4.40
C VAL A 193 -15.03 -3.35 -3.77
N GLU A 194 -15.67 -2.19 -3.64
CA GLU A 194 -17.04 -2.08 -3.15
C GLU A 194 -18.02 -2.88 -4.02
N TRP A 195 -17.91 -2.75 -5.33
CA TRP A 195 -18.72 -3.53 -6.26
C TRP A 195 -18.46 -5.04 -6.10
N ALA A 196 -17.22 -5.47 -5.98
CA ALA A 196 -16.83 -6.87 -5.81
C ALA A 196 -17.35 -7.42 -4.46
N ALA A 197 -17.14 -6.69 -3.36
CA ALA A 197 -17.63 -7.06 -2.03
C ALA A 197 -19.15 -7.27 -2.03
N ASN A 198 -19.90 -6.39 -2.70
CA ASN A 198 -21.36 -6.49 -2.82
C ASN A 198 -21.83 -7.57 -3.83
N SER A 199 -20.94 -8.06 -4.70
CA SER A 199 -21.26 -9.07 -5.72
C SER A 199 -21.05 -10.51 -5.21
N ILE A 200 -20.18 -10.71 -4.22
CA ILE A 200 -19.91 -12.02 -3.61
C ILE A 200 -21.06 -12.34 -2.66
N SER A 201 -21.70 -13.50 -2.80
CA SER A 201 -22.73 -13.95 -1.84
C SER A 201 -22.11 -14.34 -0.49
N VAL A 202 -22.90 -14.33 0.58
CA VAL A 202 -22.45 -14.79 1.90
C VAL A 202 -21.94 -16.23 1.84
N GLN A 203 -22.61 -17.09 1.07
CA GLN A 203 -22.22 -18.49 0.91
C GLN A 203 -20.87 -18.65 0.19
N GLU A 204 -20.60 -17.84 -0.83
CA GLU A 204 -19.30 -17.84 -1.52
C GLU A 204 -18.18 -17.31 -0.61
N GLU A 205 -18.45 -16.26 0.14
CA GLU A 205 -17.52 -15.73 1.13
C GLU A 205 -17.17 -16.77 2.18
N VAL A 206 -18.18 -17.39 2.81
CA VAL A 206 -18.00 -18.46 3.81
C VAL A 206 -17.20 -19.62 3.22
N ALA A 207 -17.48 -20.04 1.97
CA ALA A 207 -16.75 -21.12 1.33
C ALA A 207 -15.27 -20.80 1.12
N ILE A 208 -14.95 -19.56 0.70
CA ILE A 208 -13.56 -19.10 0.54
C ILE A 208 -12.86 -19.04 1.90
N TRP A 209 -13.56 -18.49 2.90
CA TRP A 209 -12.98 -18.26 4.22
C TRP A 209 -12.73 -19.55 4.97
N SER A 210 -13.62 -20.53 4.87
CA SER A 210 -13.49 -21.85 5.54
C SER A 210 -12.20 -22.60 5.19
N GLU A 211 -11.54 -22.27 4.09
CA GLU A 211 -10.22 -22.81 3.73
C GLU A 211 -9.07 -22.09 4.48
N LEU A 212 -9.27 -20.85 4.91
CA LEU A 212 -8.27 -19.99 5.54
C LEU A 212 -8.39 -19.95 7.07
N GLU A 213 -9.59 -20.02 7.58
CA GLU A 213 -9.93 -19.96 9.01
C GLU A 213 -9.16 -20.97 9.88
N PRO A 214 -9.00 -22.26 9.49
CA PRO A 214 -8.25 -23.21 10.31
C PRO A 214 -6.81 -22.77 10.58
N GLY A 215 -6.18 -22.07 9.63
CA GLY A 215 -4.84 -21.52 9.81
C GLY A 215 -4.79 -20.41 10.86
N LEU A 216 -5.78 -19.52 10.86
CA LEU A 216 -5.89 -18.44 11.84
C LEU A 216 -6.16 -18.97 13.25
N ILE A 217 -7.07 -19.95 13.37
CA ILE A 217 -7.38 -20.57 14.67
C ILE A 217 -6.17 -21.32 15.22
N ALA A 218 -5.46 -22.08 14.37
CA ALA A 218 -4.26 -22.82 14.77
C ALA A 218 -3.12 -21.91 15.24
N GLU A 219 -3.04 -20.68 14.75
CA GLU A 219 -2.05 -19.69 15.22
C GLU A 219 -2.30 -19.29 16.69
N HIS A 220 -3.58 -19.29 17.11
CA HIS A 220 -3.97 -18.85 18.45
C HIS A 220 -4.27 -20.00 19.39
N ARG A 221 -4.44 -21.24 18.87
CA ARG A 221 -4.75 -22.45 19.67
C ARG A 221 -4.21 -23.71 19.01
N GLU A 222 -3.55 -24.57 19.79
CA GLU A 222 -3.11 -25.91 19.35
C GLU A 222 -4.29 -26.91 19.25
N ASP A 223 -5.29 -26.79 20.14
CA ASP A 223 -6.49 -27.65 20.17
C ASP A 223 -7.76 -26.79 20.06
N TYR A 224 -8.52 -26.98 18.97
CA TYR A 224 -9.75 -26.23 18.72
C TYR A 224 -10.94 -26.79 19.52
N GLU A 225 -11.01 -26.44 20.80
CA GLU A 225 -12.23 -26.58 21.61
C GLU A 225 -12.63 -25.18 22.10
N ARG A 226 -13.91 -24.78 21.80
CA ARG A 226 -14.41 -23.47 22.25
C ARG A 226 -14.40 -23.41 23.77
N SER A 227 -13.78 -22.36 24.30
CA SER A 227 -13.82 -22.04 25.73
C SER A 227 -15.25 -21.71 26.19
N LEU A 228 -15.49 -21.78 27.50
CA LEU A 228 -16.79 -21.41 28.08
C LEU A 228 -17.17 -19.95 27.78
N PRO A 229 -16.25 -18.96 27.86
CA PRO A 229 -16.50 -17.60 27.42
C PRO A 229 -16.91 -17.49 25.95
N GLU A 230 -16.23 -18.17 25.02
CA GLU A 230 -16.60 -18.13 23.60
C GLU A 230 -17.97 -18.73 23.33
N ARG A 231 -18.31 -19.81 24.02
CA ARG A 231 -19.65 -20.42 23.95
C ARG A 231 -20.73 -19.49 24.46
N TYR A 232 -20.42 -18.69 25.48
CA TYR A 232 -21.34 -17.68 26.01
C TYR A 232 -21.51 -16.51 25.01
N LEU A 233 -20.42 -15.98 24.44
CA LEU A 233 -20.52 -14.92 23.46
C LEU A 233 -21.30 -15.36 22.23
N LEU A 234 -21.08 -16.59 21.78
CA LEU A 234 -21.83 -17.19 20.67
C LEU A 234 -23.31 -17.38 21.00
N ASP A 235 -23.64 -17.83 22.22
CA ASP A 235 -25.00 -17.93 22.69
C ASP A 235 -25.68 -16.55 22.75
N LEU A 236 -24.95 -15.52 23.20
CA LEU A 236 -25.45 -14.15 23.24
C LEU A 236 -25.80 -13.65 21.84
N VAL A 237 -24.88 -13.82 20.86
CA VAL A 237 -25.11 -13.46 19.44
C VAL A 237 -26.30 -14.24 18.87
N ASN A 238 -26.38 -15.57 19.09
CA ASN A 238 -27.47 -16.42 18.60
C ASN A 238 -28.80 -16.11 19.27
N SER A 239 -28.83 -15.45 20.42
CA SER A 239 -30.03 -15.01 21.09
C SER A 239 -30.66 -13.73 20.51
N ILE A 240 -29.98 -13.05 19.60
CA ILE A 240 -30.51 -11.88 18.88
C ILE A 240 -31.61 -12.35 17.93
N PRO A 241 -32.78 -11.69 17.90
CA PRO A 241 -33.80 -12.00 16.90
C PRO A 241 -33.26 -11.85 15.48
N LYS A 242 -33.42 -12.89 14.65
CA LYS A 242 -32.82 -12.90 13.27
C LYS A 242 -33.26 -11.71 12.42
N GLU A 243 -34.48 -11.22 12.64
CA GLU A 243 -35.04 -10.05 11.95
C GLU A 243 -34.27 -8.76 12.30
N ALA A 244 -33.67 -8.71 13.48
CA ALA A 244 -32.90 -7.56 13.96
C ALA A 244 -31.44 -7.56 13.48
N ILE A 245 -30.91 -8.71 13.06
CA ILE A 245 -29.55 -8.84 12.55
C ILE A 245 -29.40 -8.18 11.17
N GLY A 246 -30.49 -8.08 10.39
CA GLY A 246 -30.45 -7.49 9.06
C GLY A 246 -29.88 -8.41 7.97
N PRO A 247 -29.16 -7.89 6.98
CA PRO A 247 -28.52 -8.68 5.93
C PRO A 247 -27.55 -9.75 6.45
N ALA A 248 -26.88 -9.51 7.57
CA ALA A 248 -25.93 -10.44 8.17
C ALA A 248 -26.59 -11.70 8.80
N LYS A 249 -27.91 -11.81 8.79
CA LYS A 249 -28.66 -13.01 9.28
C LYS A 249 -28.29 -14.31 8.56
N ASP A 250 -27.70 -14.22 7.37
CA ASP A 250 -27.30 -15.37 6.55
C ASP A 250 -25.91 -15.92 6.92
N TYR A 251 -25.19 -15.26 7.85
CA TYR A 251 -23.97 -15.80 8.43
C TYR A 251 -24.27 -16.75 9.58
N ASP A 252 -23.51 -17.83 9.66
CA ASP A 252 -23.35 -18.63 10.86
C ASP A 252 -22.19 -18.02 11.66
N PHE A 253 -22.53 -17.16 12.62
CA PHE A 253 -21.51 -16.49 13.42
C PHE A 253 -20.71 -17.44 14.28
N ASP A 254 -19.40 -17.18 14.38
CA ASP A 254 -18.51 -17.78 15.36
C ASP A 254 -17.73 -16.69 16.11
N VAL A 255 -17.19 -17.03 17.28
CA VAL A 255 -16.43 -16.10 18.11
C VAL A 255 -15.15 -16.76 18.55
N LEU A 256 -14.03 -16.07 18.37
CA LEU A 256 -12.71 -16.46 18.85
C LEU A 256 -12.19 -15.39 19.80
N ILE A 257 -11.83 -15.79 21.03
CA ILE A 257 -11.21 -14.91 22.02
C ILE A 257 -9.70 -14.99 21.87
N ILE A 258 -9.08 -13.81 21.65
CA ILE A 258 -7.64 -13.65 21.54
C ILE A 258 -7.09 -13.20 22.90
N PRO A 259 -6.07 -13.88 23.44
CA PRO A 259 -5.41 -13.47 24.68
C PRO A 259 -4.52 -12.25 24.42
N ASP A 260 -5.12 -11.07 24.46
CA ASP A 260 -4.48 -9.78 24.28
C ASP A 260 -5.09 -8.75 25.23
N ASP A 261 -4.24 -8.04 25.97
CA ASP A 261 -4.67 -7.05 26.98
C ASP A 261 -5.21 -5.76 26.35
N SER A 262 -4.97 -5.54 25.04
CA SER A 262 -5.55 -4.41 24.31
C SER A 262 -7.06 -4.62 24.08
N PRO A 263 -7.92 -3.65 24.46
CA PRO A 263 -9.35 -3.77 24.23
C PRO A 263 -9.66 -3.65 22.74
N ASN A 264 -10.01 -4.76 22.08
CA ASN A 264 -10.36 -4.77 20.66
C ASN A 264 -11.40 -5.84 20.35
N ALA A 265 -12.16 -5.64 19.26
CA ALA A 265 -13.00 -6.62 18.61
C ALA A 265 -12.96 -6.37 17.10
N ALA A 266 -13.18 -7.40 16.30
CA ALA A 266 -13.14 -7.27 14.84
C ALA A 266 -14.04 -8.31 14.15
N ALA A 267 -14.77 -7.87 13.12
CA ALA A 267 -15.49 -8.73 12.19
C ALA A 267 -14.54 -9.28 11.13
N LEU A 268 -14.38 -10.59 11.01
CA LEU A 268 -13.60 -11.25 9.95
C LEU A 268 -14.55 -11.87 8.91
N PRO A 269 -14.09 -12.11 7.66
CA PRO A 269 -14.92 -12.79 6.69
C PRO A 269 -15.45 -14.13 7.21
N GLY A 270 -16.55 -14.62 6.62
CA GLY A 270 -17.10 -15.91 6.97
C GLY A 270 -17.97 -15.95 8.22
N GLY A 271 -18.11 -14.83 8.93
CA GLY A 271 -18.91 -14.74 10.15
C GLY A 271 -18.12 -14.90 11.45
N LEU A 272 -16.79 -14.98 11.39
CA LEU A 272 -15.93 -15.07 12.57
C LEU A 272 -15.68 -13.69 13.19
N MET A 273 -16.05 -13.55 14.46
CA MET A 273 -15.74 -12.36 15.28
C MET A 273 -14.55 -12.63 16.19
N LEU A 274 -13.54 -11.77 16.14
CA LEU A 274 -12.45 -11.76 17.11
C LEU A 274 -12.83 -10.86 18.27
N VAL A 275 -12.52 -11.26 19.50
CA VAL A 275 -12.68 -10.46 20.71
C VAL A 275 -11.45 -10.62 21.57
N HIS A 276 -10.77 -9.51 21.90
CA HIS A 276 -9.62 -9.56 22.79
C HIS A 276 -10.04 -9.70 24.25
N THR A 277 -9.21 -10.37 25.06
CA THR A 277 -9.44 -10.45 26.51
C THR A 277 -9.54 -9.09 27.16
N GLY A 278 -8.73 -8.11 26.72
CA GLY A 278 -8.80 -6.73 27.19
C GLY A 278 -10.15 -6.05 26.95
N MET A 279 -10.90 -6.42 25.91
CA MET A 279 -12.28 -5.95 25.72
C MET A 279 -13.24 -6.55 26.75
N LEU A 280 -13.09 -7.83 27.06
CA LEU A 280 -13.91 -8.51 28.06
C LEU A 280 -13.63 -8.00 29.49
N GLU A 281 -12.41 -7.54 29.77
CA GLU A 281 -12.05 -6.91 31.04
C GLU A 281 -12.58 -5.47 31.18
N LEU A 282 -12.85 -4.81 30.05
CA LEU A 282 -13.33 -3.43 30.02
C LEU A 282 -14.83 -3.33 30.28
N VAL A 283 -15.62 -4.32 29.87
CA VAL A 283 -17.09 -4.30 29.93
C VAL A 283 -17.61 -4.90 31.24
N ASP A 284 -18.58 -4.23 31.88
CA ASP A 284 -19.20 -4.64 33.13
C ASP A 284 -20.61 -5.25 32.95
N THR A 285 -21.24 -4.97 31.81
CA THR A 285 -22.63 -5.39 31.54
C THR A 285 -22.74 -6.16 30.22
N GLU A 286 -23.73 -7.08 30.18
CA GLU A 286 -24.07 -7.79 28.93
C GLU A 286 -24.50 -6.82 27.82
N ASN A 287 -25.08 -5.67 28.20
CA ASN A 287 -25.47 -4.63 27.26
C ASN A 287 -24.26 -3.97 26.61
N GLU A 288 -23.21 -3.67 27.38
CA GLU A 288 -21.94 -3.15 26.82
C GLU A 288 -21.32 -4.16 25.86
N LEU A 289 -21.25 -5.44 26.28
CA LEU A 289 -20.73 -6.51 25.44
C LEU A 289 -21.54 -6.67 24.15
N LEU A 290 -22.88 -6.70 24.26
CA LEU A 290 -23.74 -6.81 23.07
C LEU A 290 -23.69 -5.55 22.19
N SER A 291 -23.43 -4.37 22.76
CA SER A 291 -23.20 -3.15 21.98
C SER A 291 -22.01 -3.29 21.06
N ILE A 292 -20.90 -3.84 21.55
CA ILE A 292 -19.70 -4.10 20.73
C ILE A 292 -19.97 -5.20 19.70
N LEU A 293 -20.51 -6.36 20.11
CA LEU A 293 -20.83 -7.44 19.15
C LEU A 293 -21.84 -7.00 18.09
N GLY A 294 -22.83 -6.16 18.48
CA GLY A 294 -23.81 -5.58 17.58
C GLY A 294 -23.20 -4.59 16.58
N HIS A 295 -22.17 -3.87 17.00
CA HIS A 295 -21.37 -3.01 16.14
C HIS A 295 -20.59 -3.84 15.10
N GLU A 296 -19.95 -4.95 15.52
CA GLU A 296 -19.29 -5.88 14.60
C GLU A 296 -20.28 -6.50 13.60
N ILE A 297 -21.49 -6.85 14.04
CA ILE A 297 -22.58 -7.30 13.15
C ILE A 297 -22.96 -6.18 12.16
N GLY A 298 -22.89 -4.93 12.57
CA GLY A 298 -23.06 -3.77 11.68
C GLY A 298 -22.09 -3.79 10.51
N HIS A 299 -20.81 -4.08 10.76
CA HIS A 299 -19.79 -4.22 9.71
C HIS A 299 -20.05 -5.40 8.76
N TYR A 300 -20.65 -6.50 9.25
CA TYR A 300 -21.14 -7.57 8.36
C TYR A 300 -22.29 -7.09 7.48
N ASN A 301 -23.22 -6.28 8.02
CA ASN A 301 -24.32 -5.72 7.24
C ASN A 301 -23.81 -4.78 6.13
N GLY A 302 -22.78 -4.00 6.39
CA GLY A 302 -22.10 -3.13 5.42
C GLY A 302 -21.15 -3.89 4.49
N ARG A 303 -20.78 -5.13 4.81
CA ARG A 303 -19.70 -5.90 4.17
C ARG A 303 -18.34 -5.20 4.24
N ASP A 304 -18.15 -4.38 5.24
CA ASP A 304 -16.99 -3.53 5.44
C ASP A 304 -15.68 -4.32 5.58
N HIS A 305 -15.78 -5.52 6.21
CA HIS A 305 -14.68 -6.47 6.36
C HIS A 305 -14.12 -6.95 5.00
N LEU A 306 -14.96 -7.09 3.96
CA LEU A 306 -14.52 -7.44 2.60
C LEU A 306 -13.92 -6.25 1.87
N GLU A 307 -14.50 -5.07 2.05
CA GLU A 307 -13.95 -3.84 1.43
C GLU A 307 -12.56 -3.53 1.99
N GLY A 308 -12.34 -3.71 3.28
CA GLY A 308 -11.03 -3.55 3.92
C GLY A 308 -9.98 -4.45 3.26
N ILE A 309 -10.25 -5.76 3.19
CA ILE A 309 -9.35 -6.73 2.56
C ILE A 309 -9.10 -6.39 1.09
N GLY A 310 -10.15 -6.06 0.34
CA GLY A 310 -10.03 -5.73 -1.08
C GLY A 310 -9.13 -4.51 -1.31
N ARG A 311 -9.21 -3.48 -0.48
CA ARG A 311 -8.33 -2.30 -0.54
C ARG A 311 -6.87 -2.67 -0.27
N GLU A 312 -6.60 -3.52 0.71
CA GLU A 312 -5.25 -4.00 1.01
C GLU A 312 -4.68 -4.81 -0.15
N VAL A 313 -5.44 -5.77 -0.70
CA VAL A 313 -5.01 -6.56 -1.87
C VAL A 313 -4.66 -5.66 -3.05
N VAL A 314 -5.47 -4.65 -3.34
CA VAL A 314 -5.19 -3.69 -4.42
C VAL A 314 -3.94 -2.86 -4.10
N GLY A 315 -3.77 -2.41 -2.86
CA GLY A 315 -2.58 -1.66 -2.43
C GLY A 315 -1.30 -2.45 -2.61
N VAL A 316 -1.31 -3.72 -2.21
CA VAL A 316 -0.18 -4.66 -2.38
C VAL A 316 0.10 -4.91 -3.86
N ALA A 317 -0.92 -5.17 -4.67
CA ALA A 317 -0.77 -5.41 -6.11
C ALA A 317 -0.17 -4.18 -6.82
N LEU A 318 -0.66 -2.99 -6.52
CA LEU A 318 -0.10 -1.73 -7.05
C LEU A 318 1.35 -1.53 -6.62
N SER A 319 1.67 -1.80 -5.35
CA SER A 319 3.04 -1.70 -4.84
C SER A 319 3.98 -2.68 -5.54
N ALA A 320 3.56 -3.94 -5.72
CA ALA A 320 4.34 -4.94 -6.44
C ALA A 320 4.58 -4.54 -7.90
N MET A 321 3.58 -3.97 -8.58
CA MET A 321 3.70 -3.45 -9.94
C MET A 321 4.65 -2.25 -10.02
N MET A 322 4.60 -1.33 -9.06
CA MET A 322 5.45 -0.14 -9.03
C MET A 322 6.92 -0.46 -8.75
N PHE A 323 7.18 -1.34 -7.80
CA PHE A 323 8.54 -1.67 -7.35
C PHE A 323 9.12 -2.89 -8.08
N GLN A 324 8.31 -3.60 -8.88
CA GLN A 324 8.73 -4.80 -9.64
C GLN A 324 9.43 -5.84 -8.75
N THR A 325 8.88 -6.09 -7.57
CA THR A 325 9.44 -7.02 -6.58
C THR A 325 8.39 -7.97 -6.04
N ASP A 326 8.71 -9.25 -6.03
CA ASP A 326 7.86 -10.29 -5.44
C ASP A 326 7.93 -10.26 -3.90
N ALA A 327 8.91 -9.54 -3.32
CA ALA A 327 9.08 -9.43 -1.87
C ALA A 327 7.87 -8.77 -1.20
N VAL A 328 7.16 -7.85 -1.88
CA VAL A 328 5.94 -7.22 -1.35
C VAL A 328 4.84 -8.26 -1.18
N LEU A 329 4.64 -9.13 -2.20
CA LEU A 329 3.62 -10.19 -2.15
C LEU A 329 3.93 -11.24 -1.08
N THR A 330 5.20 -11.65 -0.95
CA THR A 330 5.60 -12.64 0.06
C THR A 330 5.48 -12.08 1.49
N THR A 331 5.84 -10.82 1.71
CA THR A 331 5.69 -10.16 3.01
C THR A 331 4.21 -10.01 3.37
N TRP A 332 3.37 -9.60 2.42
CA TRP A 332 1.93 -9.50 2.63
C TRP A 332 1.31 -10.86 2.96
N ALA A 333 1.64 -11.91 2.19
CA ALA A 333 1.14 -13.26 2.45
C ALA A 333 1.52 -13.80 3.84
N ALA A 334 2.64 -13.34 4.42
CA ALA A 334 3.04 -13.68 5.78
C ALA A 334 2.36 -12.85 6.87
N SER A 335 1.87 -11.64 6.54
CA SER A 335 1.28 -10.70 7.50
C SER A 335 -0.25 -10.57 7.39
N TRP A 336 -0.88 -11.35 6.52
CA TRP A 336 -2.31 -11.23 6.26
C TRP A 336 -3.21 -11.43 7.50
N PRO A 337 -2.91 -12.32 8.49
CA PRO A 337 -3.76 -12.43 9.67
C PRO A 337 -3.81 -11.13 10.48
N LYS A 338 -2.66 -10.48 10.65
CA LYS A 338 -2.58 -9.17 11.30
C LYS A 338 -3.32 -8.09 10.51
N LEU A 339 -3.18 -8.08 9.19
CA LEU A 339 -3.88 -7.13 8.31
C LEU A 339 -5.41 -7.29 8.35
N LEU A 340 -5.90 -8.49 8.65
CA LEU A 340 -7.34 -8.71 8.85
C LEU A 340 -7.85 -8.12 10.16
N ALA A 341 -7.01 -8.08 11.19
CA ALA A 341 -7.35 -7.52 12.50
C ALA A 341 -7.18 -5.99 12.56
N ASP A 342 -6.20 -5.41 11.84
CA ASP A 342 -5.81 -3.99 11.92
C ASP A 342 -6.45 -3.14 10.80
N ARG A 343 -7.77 -3.24 10.58
CA ARG A 343 -8.44 -2.52 9.47
C ARG A 343 -9.05 -1.21 9.91
N ASP A 344 -8.81 -0.15 9.12
CA ASP A 344 -9.47 1.16 9.28
C ASP A 344 -10.82 1.21 8.59
N TYR A 345 -11.88 1.44 9.35
CA TYR A 345 -13.21 1.71 8.81
C TYR A 345 -13.41 3.20 8.52
N SER A 346 -14.14 3.51 7.46
CA SER A 346 -14.52 4.88 7.17
C SER A 346 -15.53 5.40 8.19
N ARG A 347 -15.58 6.74 8.35
CA ARG A 347 -16.56 7.35 9.26
C ARG A 347 -18.01 6.94 8.95
N SER A 348 -18.40 6.77 7.71
CA SER A 348 -19.75 6.32 7.34
C SER A 348 -20.02 4.89 7.76
N GLN A 349 -19.04 3.99 7.60
CA GLN A 349 -19.15 2.59 8.04
C GLN A 349 -19.33 2.49 9.56
N GLU A 350 -18.52 3.26 10.31
CA GLU A 350 -18.66 3.36 11.77
C GLU A 350 -20.06 3.85 12.20
N LEU A 351 -20.59 4.82 11.44
CA LEU A 351 -21.90 5.40 11.70
C LEU A 351 -23.01 4.38 11.50
N ASP A 352 -22.94 3.58 10.45
CA ASP A 352 -23.92 2.55 10.13
C ASP A 352 -23.80 1.39 11.12
N ALA A 353 -22.58 1.01 11.52
CA ALA A 353 -22.34 -0.01 12.55
C ALA A 353 -22.90 0.40 13.92
N ASP A 354 -22.76 1.67 14.31
CA ASP A 354 -23.36 2.21 15.55
C ASP A 354 -24.90 2.15 15.53
N ASP A 355 -25.55 2.45 14.40
CA ASP A 355 -27.00 2.32 14.26
C ASP A 355 -27.46 0.85 14.42
N TRP A 356 -26.71 -0.10 13.86
CA TRP A 356 -26.97 -1.52 14.05
C TRP A 356 -26.82 -1.96 15.51
N SER A 357 -25.82 -1.47 16.23
CA SER A 357 -25.65 -1.73 17.66
C SER A 357 -26.92 -1.35 18.46
N LEU A 358 -27.45 -0.13 18.23
CA LEU A 358 -28.69 0.33 18.88
C LEU A 358 -29.90 -0.54 18.52
N ARG A 359 -30.05 -0.92 17.25
CA ARG A 359 -31.16 -1.80 16.80
C ARG A 359 -31.09 -3.18 17.44
N ILE A 360 -29.90 -3.73 17.57
CA ILE A 360 -29.69 -5.04 18.19
C ILE A 360 -30.00 -4.99 19.68
N LEU A 361 -29.52 -3.96 20.41
CA LEU A 361 -29.87 -3.77 21.80
C LEU A 361 -31.38 -3.62 22.02
N MET A 362 -32.05 -2.80 21.20
CA MET A 362 -33.49 -2.66 21.23
C MET A 362 -34.22 -3.96 20.99
N ALA A 363 -33.77 -4.75 20.03
CA ALA A 363 -34.44 -6.03 19.73
C ALA A 363 -34.25 -7.07 20.83
N LYS A 364 -33.09 -7.08 21.48
CA LYS A 364 -32.75 -8.04 22.53
C LYS A 364 -33.37 -7.68 23.88
N TYR A 365 -33.22 -6.39 24.29
CA TYR A 365 -33.61 -5.97 25.65
C TYR A 365 -34.81 -5.04 25.69
N GLY A 366 -35.24 -4.48 24.56
CA GLY A 366 -36.29 -3.46 24.51
C GLY A 366 -35.81 -2.07 24.94
N HIS A 367 -34.52 -1.88 25.11
CA HIS A 367 -33.86 -0.60 25.47
C HIS A 367 -32.41 -0.57 25.03
N VAL A 368 -31.78 0.62 25.09
CA VAL A 368 -30.39 0.85 24.65
C VAL A 368 -29.46 1.28 25.80
N ALA A 369 -29.73 0.84 27.01
CA ALA A 369 -28.86 1.10 28.15
C ALA A 369 -27.44 0.64 27.85
N GLU A 370 -26.45 1.42 28.28
CA GLU A 370 -25.01 1.18 28.15
C GLU A 370 -24.46 1.14 26.71
N ALA A 371 -25.24 1.54 25.70
CA ALA A 371 -24.81 1.51 24.30
C ALA A 371 -23.54 2.33 24.02
N SER A 372 -23.32 3.43 24.73
CA SER A 372 -22.17 4.33 24.58
C SER A 372 -21.08 4.13 25.62
N THR A 373 -21.32 3.36 26.66
CA THR A 373 -20.48 3.27 27.87
C THR A 373 -19.10 2.69 27.56
N THR A 374 -19.01 1.64 26.75
CA THR A 374 -17.71 1.08 26.36
C THR A 374 -16.86 2.11 25.63
N PHE A 375 -17.44 2.91 24.73
CA PHE A 375 -16.71 3.99 24.05
C PHE A 375 -16.28 5.11 25.00
N ALA A 376 -17.08 5.39 26.03
CA ALA A 376 -16.69 6.33 27.08
C ALA A 376 -15.49 5.81 27.90
N LYS A 377 -15.49 4.52 28.24
CA LYS A 377 -14.37 3.87 28.93
C LYS A 377 -13.11 3.88 28.04
N LEU A 378 -13.19 3.50 26.77
CA LEU A 378 -12.12 3.60 25.79
C LEU A 378 -11.59 5.03 25.67
N GLY A 379 -12.47 6.03 25.63
CA GLY A 379 -12.09 7.43 25.60
C GLY A 379 -11.29 7.91 26.81
N GLN A 380 -11.42 7.26 27.97
CA GLN A 380 -10.66 7.56 29.19
C GLN A 380 -9.26 6.95 29.19
N LEU A 381 -9.03 5.86 28.45
CA LEU A 381 -7.72 5.22 28.27
C LEU A 381 -6.78 6.01 27.34
N GLN A 382 -7.16 7.21 26.89
CA GLN A 382 -6.38 8.02 25.96
C GLN A 382 -4.98 8.33 26.52
N GLY A 383 -3.95 7.84 25.81
CA GLY A 383 -2.54 7.92 26.22
C GLY A 383 -1.94 6.57 26.57
N ASP A 384 -2.75 5.53 26.71
CA ASP A 384 -2.29 4.16 26.85
C ASP A 384 -2.01 3.53 25.46
N ARG A 385 -0.92 2.79 25.35
CA ARG A 385 -0.56 2.09 24.10
C ARG A 385 -1.56 1.00 23.74
N SER A 386 -2.23 0.40 24.73
CA SER A 386 -3.24 -0.62 24.54
C SER A 386 -4.47 -0.13 23.72
N LEU A 387 -4.74 1.18 23.75
CA LEU A 387 -5.81 1.80 22.98
C LEU A 387 -5.46 2.00 21.49
N LEU A 388 -4.18 1.98 21.11
CA LEU A 388 -3.76 2.25 19.74
C LEU A 388 -4.33 1.24 18.76
N ASP A 389 -4.49 -0.02 19.17
CA ASP A 389 -5.03 -1.07 18.32
C ASP A 389 -6.51 -0.83 18.03
N TYR A 390 -7.33 -0.50 19.05
CA TYR A 390 -8.72 -0.13 18.84
C TYR A 390 -8.89 1.14 18.00
N LEU A 391 -8.08 2.18 18.25
CA LEU A 391 -8.14 3.43 17.49
C LEU A 391 -7.67 3.26 16.05
N SER A 392 -6.85 2.23 15.76
CA SER A 392 -6.42 1.94 14.39
C SER A 392 -7.55 1.33 13.57
N THR A 393 -8.45 0.56 14.19
CA THR A 393 -9.60 -0.07 13.53
C THR A 393 -10.86 0.80 13.59
N HIS A 394 -11.10 1.45 14.72
CA HIS A 394 -12.31 2.22 15.01
C HIS A 394 -11.97 3.65 15.50
N PRO A 395 -11.79 4.61 14.60
CA PRO A 395 -11.39 5.97 14.97
C PRO A 395 -12.48 6.73 15.74
N HIS A 396 -12.05 7.71 16.57
CA HIS A 396 -12.89 8.69 17.24
C HIS A 396 -13.90 8.19 18.30
N PRO A 397 -13.49 7.41 19.31
CA PRO A 397 -14.44 6.87 20.31
C PRO A 397 -15.23 7.94 21.08
N ARG A 398 -14.67 9.14 21.29
CA ARG A 398 -15.37 10.25 21.98
C ARG A 398 -16.53 10.82 21.17
N ASP A 399 -16.34 10.99 19.87
CA ASP A 399 -17.39 11.50 18.98
C ASP A 399 -18.55 10.49 18.90
N ARG A 400 -18.26 9.19 19.10
CA ARG A 400 -19.23 8.11 19.09
C ARG A 400 -20.14 8.12 20.33
N VAL A 401 -19.62 8.48 21.51
CA VAL A 401 -20.45 8.61 22.73
C VAL A 401 -21.57 9.60 22.52
N GLU A 402 -21.21 10.86 22.20
CA GLU A 402 -22.20 11.93 22.01
C GLU A 402 -23.21 11.55 20.93
N ARG A 403 -22.72 10.93 19.88
CA ARG A 403 -23.56 10.54 18.77
C ARG A 403 -24.53 9.39 19.09
N LEU A 404 -24.10 8.31 19.73
CA LEU A 404 -24.99 7.21 20.13
C LEU A 404 -26.09 7.72 21.07
N GLU A 405 -25.75 8.62 21.98
CA GLU A 405 -26.72 9.28 22.87
C GLU A 405 -27.69 10.16 22.10
N ASP A 406 -27.23 10.92 21.10
CA ASP A 406 -28.07 11.74 20.24
C ASP A 406 -29.00 10.88 19.38
N MET A 407 -28.49 9.82 18.73
CA MET A 407 -29.29 8.88 17.96
C MET A 407 -30.38 8.22 18.83
N ALA A 408 -30.02 7.76 20.02
CA ALA A 408 -30.98 7.18 20.95
C ALA A 408 -32.08 8.19 21.34
N ARG A 409 -31.69 9.45 21.57
CA ARG A 409 -32.62 10.53 21.93
C ARG A 409 -33.51 10.94 20.75
N GLU A 410 -32.95 11.09 19.55
CA GLU A 410 -33.68 11.47 18.33
C GLU A 410 -34.70 10.40 17.93
N GLN A 411 -34.36 9.14 18.09
CA GLN A 411 -35.23 8.00 17.80
C GLN A 411 -36.19 7.70 18.95
N GLY A 412 -36.06 8.37 20.10
CA GLY A 412 -36.91 8.15 21.28
C GLY A 412 -36.74 6.75 21.88
N LEU A 413 -35.53 6.17 21.81
CA LEU A 413 -35.27 4.83 22.32
C LEU A 413 -35.22 4.82 23.84
N PRO A 414 -35.89 3.82 24.50
CA PRO A 414 -35.89 3.77 25.95
C PRO A 414 -34.53 3.39 26.52
N ILE A 415 -34.23 3.94 27.72
CA ILE A 415 -33.10 3.54 28.55
C ILE A 415 -33.67 2.68 29.70
N GLY A 416 -33.22 1.43 29.80
CA GLY A 416 -33.64 0.50 30.85
C GLY A 416 -32.51 0.17 31.83
N GLU A 417 -32.72 -0.86 32.64
CA GLU A 417 -31.69 -1.37 33.55
C GLU A 417 -30.78 -2.36 32.79
N PRO A 418 -29.47 -2.18 32.82
CA PRO A 418 -28.54 -3.10 32.16
C PRO A 418 -28.43 -4.41 32.92
N VAL A 419 -28.02 -5.46 32.21
CA VAL A 419 -27.79 -6.80 32.79
C VAL A 419 -26.33 -6.90 33.21
N ASP A 420 -26.09 -7.25 34.47
CA ASP A 420 -24.71 -7.49 34.95
C ASP A 420 -24.12 -8.70 34.21
N LEU A 421 -22.87 -8.50 33.69
CA LEU A 421 -22.23 -9.47 32.82
C LEU A 421 -21.89 -10.77 33.55
N GLN A 422 -21.42 -10.68 34.79
CA GLN A 422 -21.07 -11.83 35.59
C GLN A 422 -22.32 -12.67 35.91
N ILE A 423 -23.44 -12.03 36.27
CA ILE A 423 -24.72 -12.70 36.51
C ILE A 423 -25.23 -13.35 35.22
N ALA A 424 -25.12 -12.69 34.08
CA ALA A 424 -25.53 -13.25 32.79
C ALA A 424 -24.72 -14.50 32.43
N PHE A 425 -23.42 -14.46 32.63
CA PHE A 425 -22.52 -15.59 32.38
C PHE A 425 -22.83 -16.78 33.34
N GLU A 426 -23.01 -16.53 34.64
CA GLU A 426 -23.41 -17.54 35.61
C GLU A 426 -24.72 -18.20 35.21
N ASN A 427 -25.73 -17.43 34.80
CA ASN A 427 -26.99 -17.93 34.29
C ASN A 427 -26.82 -18.79 33.03
N PHE A 428 -25.92 -18.44 32.13
CA PHE A 428 -25.58 -19.27 30.97
C PHE A 428 -24.99 -20.61 31.42
N LEU A 429 -24.01 -20.63 32.33
CA LEU A 429 -23.37 -21.84 32.83
C LEU A 429 -24.36 -22.79 33.52
N LEU A 430 -25.32 -22.23 34.29
CA LEU A 430 -26.39 -23.00 34.90
C LEU A 430 -27.34 -23.61 33.87
N ARG A 431 -27.74 -22.81 32.89
CA ARG A 431 -28.67 -23.22 31.84
C ARG A 431 -28.08 -24.32 30.94
N THR A 432 -26.79 -24.26 30.68
CA THR A 432 -26.08 -25.24 29.85
C THR A 432 -25.63 -26.47 30.63
N GLY A 433 -25.74 -26.46 31.96
CA GLY A 433 -25.35 -27.55 32.83
C GLY A 433 -23.84 -27.65 33.07
N GLU A 434 -23.07 -26.61 32.71
CA GLU A 434 -21.59 -26.53 32.91
C GLU A 434 -21.25 -26.42 34.40
N ILE A 435 -22.14 -25.82 35.20
CA ILE A 435 -22.06 -25.80 36.66
C ILE A 435 -23.34 -26.28 37.32
N PRO A 436 -23.28 -26.98 38.44
CA PRO A 436 -24.47 -27.34 39.22
C PRO A 436 -25.03 -26.13 39.96
N ALA A 437 -26.33 -26.11 40.20
CA ALA A 437 -27.00 -25.04 40.94
C ALA A 437 -26.38 -24.76 42.34
N SER A 438 -25.73 -25.75 42.96
CA SER A 438 -25.03 -25.61 44.22
C SER A 438 -23.71 -24.81 44.13
N ALA A 439 -23.14 -24.61 42.95
CA ALA A 439 -21.88 -23.87 42.74
C ALA A 439 -22.04 -22.34 42.86
N LEU A 440 -23.26 -21.82 42.88
CA LEU A 440 -23.54 -20.39 43.05
C LEU A 440 -23.13 -19.83 44.44
N GLU A 441 -22.85 -20.70 45.42
CA GLU A 441 -22.35 -20.25 46.74
C GLU A 441 -20.91 -19.70 46.68
N ASP A 442 -20.13 -20.06 45.64
CA ASP A 442 -18.73 -19.63 45.41
C ASP A 442 -18.62 -18.75 44.16
N ARG A 443 -19.29 -17.59 44.16
CA ARG A 443 -19.42 -16.65 43.00
C ARG A 443 -18.10 -16.10 42.41
N HIS A 444 -16.96 -16.33 43.05
CA HIS A 444 -15.65 -15.80 42.56
C HIS A 444 -14.89 -16.79 41.67
N GLN A 445 -15.39 -17.97 41.37
CA GLN A 445 -14.67 -19.01 40.61
C GLN A 445 -14.85 -18.90 39.09
N PHE A 446 -15.92 -18.27 38.62
CA PHE A 446 -16.24 -18.22 37.20
C PHE A 446 -16.02 -16.79 36.64
N ASN A 447 -14.90 -16.58 36.00
CA ASN A 447 -14.58 -15.32 35.38
C ASN A 447 -14.59 -15.44 33.85
N LEU A 448 -15.29 -14.54 33.17
CA LEU A 448 -15.41 -14.51 31.72
C LEU A 448 -14.05 -14.33 31.02
N THR A 449 -13.09 -13.67 31.68
CA THR A 449 -11.72 -13.46 31.17
C THR A 449 -10.81 -14.66 31.35
N ASN A 450 -11.25 -15.70 32.09
CA ASN A 450 -10.46 -16.90 32.29
C ASN A 450 -10.68 -17.88 31.13
N THR A 451 -9.88 -17.73 30.08
CA THR A 451 -9.96 -18.53 28.85
C THR A 451 -9.46 -19.97 29.01
N GLY A 452 -9.10 -20.39 30.22
CA GLY A 452 -8.69 -21.76 30.56
C GLY A 452 -7.60 -22.30 29.65
N HIS A 453 -6.38 -22.26 30.14
CA HIS A 453 -5.28 -23.04 29.53
C HIS A 453 -5.36 -24.49 30.01
#